data_b94705983b1f02c0277ba585f383abb0
#
_entry.id   b94705983b1f02c0277ba585f383abb0
#
_cell.length_a   1.000
_cell.length_b   1.000
_cell.length_c   1.000
_cell.angle_alpha   90.00
_cell.angle_beta   90.00
_cell.angle_gamma   90.00
#
_symmetry.space_group_name_H-M   'P 1'
#
loop_
_entity.id
_entity.type
_entity.pdbx_description
1 polymer ?
#
loop_
_entity_poly.entity_id
_entity_poly.type
_entity_poly.pdbx_seq_one_letter_code
_entity_poly.pdbx_strand_id
1 'polypeptide(L)'
;MKALKKLRVILIIVVVALVSLISFGGIYYESKGTMKNRVPDYSLSSNLKGYRHVTLVTENSTDENTTDENSVNESEEENTTNESEEENSVNETSESQSNSDKAGQYRESAKIIKNRLKSLDVDNYSVSCDESTGKIVVDLPEDTKTDIILSDLVEIGKFSIVDSETGEELLNNDDVKSVKFGQTSSSSTASFVMGIEFNSKGARKLAKITKTYQNTVDENTTSAENSTDENSTDENLVGHENETDENSTNENTSSENATEDSNSTSENTSSDEKNNRKVTLKIDDSDLLTTNFSSIIDNGMLTLTIGSATDEDSRNSAKNLGAIIENDPLPVTYTIDGNTYVETEVENNELKMIIYAEIIVALVVALVIIAKYRAQGILQVIISVGYVAILLITIRFANVVISLDGMMAVLVSYLMNSAFAFMICKVLENKELSEKERANEINNALKRYCLITIPELIIAVIYLFSTWSAIFSAGMIMFWGVAISLIYNYLVTKFLCRNEKEEKSK
;
A
#
# COMPACT_ATOMS: atom_id res chain seq x y z
N MET A 1 38.37 -36.96 5.22
CA MET A 1 36.98 -37.20 5.68
C MET A 1 36.57 -36.36 6.91
N LYS A 2 37.20 -36.46 8.10
CA LYS A 2 36.79 -35.71 9.31
C LYS A 2 36.89 -34.19 9.15
N ALA A 3 37.87 -33.65 8.41
CA ALA A 3 38.04 -32.21 8.19
C ALA A 3 36.94 -31.60 7.28
N LEU A 4 36.53 -32.27 6.21
CA LEU A 4 35.46 -31.80 5.32
C LEU A 4 34.09 -31.80 6.02
N LYS A 5 33.79 -32.83 6.82
CA LYS A 5 32.57 -32.85 7.65
C LYS A 5 32.52 -31.66 8.62
N LYS A 6 33.67 -31.33 9.28
CA LYS A 6 33.79 -30.16 10.14
C LYS A 6 33.60 -28.85 9.37
N LEU A 7 34.17 -28.74 8.16
CA LEU A 7 34.04 -27.54 7.31
C LEU A 7 32.58 -27.30 6.92
N ARG A 8 31.82 -28.34 6.55
CA ARG A 8 30.38 -28.22 6.21
C ARG A 8 29.54 -27.76 7.39
N VAL A 9 29.83 -28.28 8.60
CA VAL A 9 29.15 -27.83 9.82
C VAL A 9 29.44 -26.36 10.09
N ILE A 10 30.73 -25.94 10.00
CA ILE A 10 31.11 -24.54 10.16
C ILE A 10 30.40 -23.65 9.12
N LEU A 11 30.34 -24.10 7.85
CA LEU A 11 29.67 -23.35 6.78
C LEU A 11 28.19 -23.16 7.08
N ILE A 12 27.47 -24.19 7.56
CA ILE A 12 26.07 -24.06 7.98
C ILE A 12 25.92 -23.06 9.10
N ILE A 13 26.78 -23.11 10.13
CA ILE A 13 26.74 -22.18 11.25
C ILE A 13 26.92 -20.74 10.76
N VAL A 14 27.86 -20.50 9.85
CA VAL A 14 28.11 -19.18 9.27
C VAL A 14 26.90 -18.70 8.46
N VAL A 15 26.33 -19.57 7.60
CA VAL A 15 25.12 -19.22 6.80
C VAL A 15 23.94 -18.92 7.71
N VAL A 16 23.70 -19.74 8.74
CA VAL A 16 22.61 -19.49 9.71
C VAL A 16 22.83 -18.18 10.44
N ALA A 17 24.07 -17.88 10.87
CA ALA A 17 24.39 -16.63 11.54
C ALA A 17 24.14 -15.41 10.61
N LEU A 18 24.55 -15.48 9.35
CA LEU A 18 24.30 -14.42 8.37
C LEU A 18 22.80 -14.22 8.11
N VAL A 19 22.05 -15.29 7.89
CA VAL A 19 20.60 -15.21 7.69
C VAL A 19 19.90 -14.66 8.94
N SER A 20 20.31 -15.09 10.13
CA SER A 20 19.77 -14.57 11.40
C SER A 20 20.08 -13.08 11.58
N LEU A 21 21.29 -12.63 11.24
CA LEU A 21 21.66 -11.21 11.26
C LEU A 21 20.77 -10.39 10.33
N ILE A 22 20.50 -10.88 9.13
CA ILE A 22 19.60 -10.22 8.17
C ILE A 22 18.16 -10.20 8.69
N SER A 23 17.70 -11.33 9.25
CA SER A 23 16.31 -11.47 9.73
C SER A 23 16.02 -10.54 10.92
N PHE A 24 16.92 -10.48 11.89
CA PHE A 24 16.70 -9.71 13.12
C PHE A 24 17.31 -8.32 13.09
N GLY A 25 18.40 -8.11 12.35
CA GLY A 25 19.11 -6.84 12.26
C GLY A 25 18.73 -5.99 11.05
N GLY A 26 18.20 -6.61 9.97
CA GLY A 26 17.94 -5.92 8.72
C GLY A 26 19.19 -5.67 7.86
N ILE A 27 18.98 -5.08 6.69
CA ILE A 27 20.04 -4.61 5.79
C ILE A 27 19.83 -3.12 5.56
N TYR A 28 20.68 -2.31 6.14
CA TYR A 28 20.59 -0.86 6.02
C TYR A 28 21.49 -0.35 4.89
N TYR A 29 20.98 0.58 4.13
CA TYR A 29 21.72 1.29 3.09
C TYR A 29 21.39 2.78 3.15
N GLU A 30 22.37 3.59 2.82
CA GLU A 30 22.17 5.04 2.76
C GLU A 30 21.53 5.41 1.41
N SER A 31 20.41 6.13 1.48
CA SER A 31 19.72 6.67 0.32
C SER A 31 19.36 8.12 0.59
N LYS A 32 19.94 9.04 -0.15
CA LYS A 32 19.68 10.50 -0.04
C LYS A 32 19.83 11.04 1.39
N GLY A 33 20.89 10.61 2.10
CA GLY A 33 21.18 11.06 3.46
C GLY A 33 20.33 10.43 4.56
N THR A 34 19.49 9.44 4.22
CA THR A 34 18.70 8.67 5.18
C THR A 34 19.05 7.19 5.13
N MET A 35 19.17 6.56 6.30
CA MET A 35 19.38 5.12 6.39
C MET A 35 18.05 4.39 6.19
N LYS A 36 17.95 3.61 5.12
CA LYS A 36 16.76 2.80 4.81
C LYS A 36 17.05 1.32 5.02
N ASN A 37 16.10 0.62 5.63
CA ASN A 37 16.17 -0.84 5.73
C ASN A 37 15.62 -1.46 4.44
N ARG A 38 16.40 -2.37 3.83
CA ARG A 38 15.96 -3.12 2.65
C ARG A 38 14.99 -4.27 2.99
N VAL A 39 15.03 -4.73 4.24
CA VAL A 39 14.08 -5.75 4.71
C VAL A 39 12.81 -5.02 5.14
N PRO A 40 11.65 -5.33 4.56
CA PRO A 40 10.38 -4.70 4.92
C PRO A 40 10.06 -4.87 6.41
N ASP A 41 9.29 -3.97 6.97
CA ASP A 41 8.78 -4.11 8.33
C ASP A 41 7.69 -5.19 8.40
N TYR A 42 7.34 -5.63 9.61
CA TYR A 42 6.23 -6.56 9.79
C TYR A 42 4.90 -5.84 9.61
N SER A 43 4.03 -6.37 8.77
CA SER A 43 2.64 -5.93 8.68
C SER A 43 1.84 -6.54 9.83
N LEU A 44 1.36 -5.71 10.75
CA LEU A 44 0.52 -6.15 11.86
C LEU A 44 -0.96 -5.97 11.52
N SER A 45 -1.82 -6.88 11.96
CA SER A 45 -3.27 -6.76 11.79
C SER A 45 -3.83 -5.59 12.60
N SER A 46 -5.00 -5.12 12.22
CA SER A 46 -5.74 -4.06 12.93
C SER A 46 -5.93 -4.37 14.41
N ASN A 47 -6.19 -5.63 14.76
CA ASN A 47 -6.35 -6.10 16.14
C ASN A 47 -5.10 -5.87 17.02
N LEU A 48 -3.90 -5.82 16.42
CA LEU A 48 -2.64 -5.59 17.13
C LEU A 48 -2.16 -4.14 17.08
N LYS A 49 -2.67 -3.34 16.15
CA LYS A 49 -2.20 -1.97 15.93
C LYS A 49 -3.24 -0.90 16.26
N GLY A 50 -4.50 -1.29 16.45
CA GLY A 50 -5.65 -0.39 16.45
C GLY A 50 -6.01 0.05 15.04
N TYR A 51 -7.22 0.53 14.86
CA TYR A 51 -7.70 0.98 13.56
C TYR A 51 -8.76 2.05 13.70
N ARG A 52 -8.91 2.84 12.65
CA ARG A 52 -9.99 3.79 12.52
C ARG A 52 -11.14 3.12 11.77
N HIS A 53 -12.29 3.06 12.41
CA HIS A 53 -13.54 2.56 11.83
C HIS A 53 -14.35 3.74 11.32
N VAL A 54 -14.57 3.81 10.02
CA VAL A 54 -15.24 4.92 9.37
C VAL A 54 -16.43 4.42 8.58
N THR A 55 -17.57 5.04 8.82
CA THR A 55 -18.80 4.80 8.09
C THR A 55 -19.06 5.94 7.12
N LEU A 56 -19.20 5.60 5.85
CA LEU A 56 -19.56 6.52 4.78
C LEU A 56 -21.02 6.25 4.38
N VAL A 57 -21.80 7.30 4.31
CA VAL A 57 -23.22 7.25 3.89
C VAL A 57 -23.45 8.17 2.70
N THR A 58 -24.41 7.84 1.87
CA THR A 58 -24.80 8.69 0.76
C THR A 58 -25.73 9.82 1.24
N GLU A 59 -25.63 11.00 0.66
CA GLU A 59 -26.46 12.15 1.04
C GLU A 59 -27.97 11.87 0.98
N ASN A 60 -28.40 10.88 0.22
CA ASN A 60 -29.80 10.48 0.08
C ASN A 60 -30.30 9.52 1.17
N SER A 61 -29.45 9.10 2.12
CA SER A 61 -29.82 8.16 3.18
C SER A 61 -30.14 8.81 4.55
N THR A 62 -30.24 10.15 4.60
CA THR A 62 -30.38 10.87 5.87
C THR A 62 -31.83 10.94 6.40
N ASP A 63 -32.79 10.31 5.75
CA ASP A 63 -34.18 10.23 6.25
C ASP A 63 -34.59 8.76 6.41
N GLU A 64 -34.28 8.15 7.55
CA GLU A 64 -35.13 7.28 8.36
C GLU A 64 -34.36 6.63 9.51
N ASN A 65 -34.79 7.04 10.75
CA ASN A 65 -34.58 6.35 12.02
C ASN A 65 -33.22 6.39 12.71
N THR A 66 -33.00 7.51 13.40
CA THR A 66 -32.36 7.45 14.72
C THR A 66 -33.31 6.77 15.72
N THR A 67 -33.04 5.53 16.05
CA THR A 67 -33.44 4.96 17.35
C THR A 67 -32.31 4.01 17.80
N ASP A 68 -31.66 4.45 18.87
CA ASP A 68 -30.85 3.60 19.73
C ASP A 68 -31.58 2.29 20.03
N GLU A 69 -30.90 1.16 19.92
CA GLU A 69 -30.90 0.19 21.00
C GLU A 69 -29.93 -0.96 20.74
N ASN A 70 -29.02 -1.04 21.67
CA ASN A 70 -28.22 -2.18 22.07
C ASN A 70 -29.13 -3.37 22.39
N SER A 71 -29.07 -4.47 21.64
CA SER A 71 -29.41 -5.77 22.21
C SER A 71 -28.86 -6.92 21.35
N VAL A 72 -27.91 -7.61 21.93
CA VAL A 72 -27.58 -9.01 21.64
C VAL A 72 -28.84 -9.86 21.80
N ASN A 73 -29.21 -10.65 20.81
CA ASN A 73 -29.87 -11.94 21.06
C ASN A 73 -29.65 -12.92 19.90
N GLU A 74 -29.12 -14.06 20.30
CA GLU A 74 -29.21 -15.34 19.63
C GLU A 74 -30.67 -15.76 19.46
N SER A 75 -31.01 -16.41 18.37
CA SER A 75 -31.57 -17.80 18.36
C SER A 75 -32.45 -18.05 17.14
N GLU A 76 -32.12 -19.15 16.51
CA GLU A 76 -32.98 -20.28 16.06
C GLU A 76 -33.95 -20.08 14.90
N GLU A 77 -33.76 -21.02 13.99
CA GLU A 77 -34.58 -21.41 12.87
C GLU A 77 -36.02 -21.76 13.30
N GLU A 78 -37.00 -21.38 12.50
CA GLU A 78 -38.09 -22.29 12.17
C GLU A 78 -38.79 -21.92 10.85
N ASN A 79 -38.92 -22.94 10.06
CA ASN A 79 -39.53 -23.08 8.75
C ASN A 79 -41.06 -23.11 8.89
N THR A 80 -41.82 -22.30 8.15
CA THR A 80 -43.18 -22.68 7.73
C THR A 80 -43.59 -21.98 6.43
N THR A 81 -43.77 -22.79 5.45
CA THR A 81 -44.53 -22.61 4.20
C THR A 81 -45.99 -22.17 4.48
N ASN A 82 -46.46 -21.18 3.73
CA ASN A 82 -47.82 -21.22 3.20
C ASN A 82 -47.98 -20.32 1.96
N GLU A 83 -48.45 -20.99 0.90
CA GLU A 83 -48.96 -20.43 -0.35
C GLU A 83 -50.26 -19.63 -0.10
N SER A 84 -50.38 -18.51 -0.81
CA SER A 84 -51.64 -18.10 -1.42
C SER A 84 -51.39 -17.02 -2.47
N GLU A 85 -51.74 -17.35 -3.71
CA GLU A 85 -51.84 -16.52 -4.88
C GLU A 85 -52.86 -15.40 -4.68
N GLU A 86 -52.56 -14.18 -5.15
CA GLU A 86 -53.49 -13.38 -5.95
C GLU A 86 -52.76 -12.22 -6.62
N GLU A 87 -53.06 -12.08 -7.88
CA GLU A 87 -52.55 -11.14 -8.88
C GLU A 87 -52.72 -9.67 -8.48
N ASN A 88 -51.69 -8.84 -8.66
CA ASN A 88 -51.88 -7.52 -9.25
C ASN A 88 -50.59 -7.08 -9.95
N SER A 89 -50.61 -7.16 -11.26
CA SER A 89 -49.58 -6.66 -12.13
C SER A 89 -49.65 -5.13 -12.32
N VAL A 90 -48.47 -4.57 -12.65
CA VAL A 90 -48.20 -3.24 -13.18
C VAL A 90 -47.73 -2.21 -12.14
N ASN A 91 -46.43 -2.29 -11.82
CA ASN A 91 -45.49 -1.15 -11.71
C ASN A 91 -44.07 -1.53 -11.22
N GLU A 92 -43.69 -2.81 -11.25
CA GLU A 92 -42.40 -3.26 -10.69
C GLU A 92 -41.17 -3.10 -11.59
N THR A 93 -41.35 -2.66 -12.88
CA THR A 93 -40.24 -2.69 -13.84
C THR A 93 -39.33 -1.46 -13.76
N SER A 94 -39.82 -0.34 -13.23
CA SER A 94 -39.02 0.90 -13.13
C SER A 94 -38.28 1.05 -11.80
N GLU A 95 -38.82 0.51 -10.69
CA GLU A 95 -38.15 0.54 -9.39
C GLU A 95 -37.04 -0.51 -9.28
N SER A 96 -37.23 -1.69 -9.86
CA SER A 96 -36.20 -2.74 -9.83
C SER A 96 -34.98 -2.39 -10.71
N GLN A 97 -35.16 -1.69 -11.81
CA GLN A 97 -34.07 -1.21 -12.66
C GLN A 97 -33.30 -0.08 -11.99
N SER A 98 -33.99 0.87 -11.35
CA SER A 98 -33.38 1.97 -10.59
C SER A 98 -32.55 1.46 -9.38
N ASN A 99 -33.02 0.43 -8.68
CA ASN A 99 -32.31 -0.15 -7.56
C ASN A 99 -31.08 -0.98 -8.00
N SER A 100 -31.17 -1.67 -9.12
CA SER A 100 -30.03 -2.39 -9.71
C SER A 100 -28.93 -1.43 -10.15
N ASP A 101 -29.28 -0.29 -10.73
CA ASP A 101 -28.32 0.73 -11.17
C ASP A 101 -27.63 1.40 -9.97
N LYS A 102 -28.36 1.67 -8.89
CA LYS A 102 -27.80 2.21 -7.64
C LYS A 102 -26.83 1.23 -6.96
N ALA A 103 -27.22 -0.05 -6.84
CA ALA A 103 -26.33 -1.08 -6.29
C ALA A 103 -25.04 -1.20 -7.10
N GLY A 104 -25.09 -1.06 -8.41
CA GLY A 104 -23.91 -0.99 -9.28
C GLY A 104 -23.00 0.18 -8.96
N GLN A 105 -23.56 1.38 -8.78
CA GLN A 105 -22.81 2.59 -8.40
C GLN A 105 -22.17 2.46 -7.01
N TYR A 106 -22.87 1.88 -6.04
CA TYR A 106 -22.32 1.66 -4.68
C TYR A 106 -21.15 0.70 -4.69
N ARG A 107 -21.25 -0.40 -5.45
CA ARG A 107 -20.13 -1.36 -5.62
C ARG A 107 -18.95 -0.71 -6.32
N GLU A 108 -19.19 0.13 -7.31
CA GLU A 108 -18.12 0.86 -8.02
C GLU A 108 -17.45 1.89 -7.10
N SER A 109 -18.21 2.64 -6.30
CA SER A 109 -17.68 3.54 -5.29
C SER A 109 -16.75 2.82 -4.30
N ALA A 110 -17.18 1.67 -3.77
CA ALA A 110 -16.35 0.88 -2.85
C ALA A 110 -15.05 0.40 -3.53
N LYS A 111 -15.11 0.05 -4.82
CA LYS A 111 -13.92 -0.32 -5.60
C LYS A 111 -12.98 0.86 -5.79
N ILE A 112 -13.51 2.05 -6.09
CA ILE A 112 -12.72 3.28 -6.25
C ILE A 112 -12.03 3.65 -4.92
N ILE A 113 -12.77 3.64 -3.81
CA ILE A 113 -12.22 3.88 -2.46
C ILE A 113 -11.08 2.88 -2.16
N LYS A 114 -11.30 1.60 -2.46
CA LYS A 114 -10.27 0.57 -2.30
C LYS A 114 -9.03 0.85 -3.16
N ASN A 115 -9.21 1.30 -4.39
CA ASN A 115 -8.11 1.64 -5.29
C ASN A 115 -7.35 2.90 -4.80
N ARG A 116 -8.05 3.92 -4.30
CA ARG A 116 -7.44 5.12 -3.70
C ARG A 116 -6.55 4.75 -2.51
N LEU A 117 -7.07 3.93 -1.57
CA LEU A 117 -6.28 3.44 -0.43
C LEU A 117 -5.04 2.67 -0.87
N LYS A 118 -5.16 1.87 -1.93
CA LYS A 118 -4.03 1.15 -2.51
C LYS A 118 -3.00 2.09 -3.15
N SER A 119 -3.44 3.12 -3.87
CA SER A 119 -2.55 4.14 -4.46
C SER A 119 -1.81 4.96 -3.40
N LEU A 120 -2.38 5.07 -2.20
CA LEU A 120 -1.79 5.73 -1.04
C LEU A 120 -0.83 4.85 -0.24
N ASP A 121 -0.58 3.61 -0.69
CA ASP A 121 0.24 2.61 0.03
C ASP A 121 -0.27 2.36 1.47
N VAL A 122 -1.60 2.41 1.67
CA VAL A 122 -2.20 2.04 2.95
C VAL A 122 -2.22 0.52 3.06
N ASP A 123 -1.53 -0.01 4.05
CA ASP A 123 -1.54 -1.45 4.34
C ASP A 123 -2.65 -1.80 5.34
N ASN A 124 -3.17 -3.03 5.25
CA ASN A 124 -4.11 -3.59 6.23
C ASN A 124 -5.42 -2.81 6.39
N TYR A 125 -5.98 -2.33 5.29
CA TYR A 125 -7.32 -1.74 5.26
C TYR A 125 -8.37 -2.78 4.89
N SER A 126 -9.61 -2.53 5.30
CA SER A 126 -10.80 -3.25 4.83
C SER A 126 -11.82 -2.25 4.29
N VAL A 127 -12.51 -2.63 3.22
CA VAL A 127 -13.62 -1.86 2.65
C VAL A 127 -14.76 -2.82 2.39
N SER A 128 -15.87 -2.60 3.06
CA SER A 128 -17.12 -3.33 2.87
C SER A 128 -18.23 -2.39 2.43
N CYS A 129 -19.11 -2.86 1.56
CA CYS A 129 -20.22 -2.07 1.02
C CYS A 129 -21.52 -2.85 1.19
N ASP A 130 -22.52 -2.21 1.75
CA ASP A 130 -23.89 -2.67 1.70
C ASP A 130 -24.54 -2.14 0.42
N GLU A 131 -24.72 -3.00 -0.56
CA GLU A 131 -25.25 -2.65 -1.87
C GLU A 131 -26.72 -2.19 -1.84
N SER A 132 -27.45 -2.48 -0.74
CA SER A 132 -28.85 -2.13 -0.57
C SER A 132 -29.03 -0.67 -0.08
N THR A 133 -28.17 -0.25 0.84
CA THR A 133 -28.22 1.08 1.46
C THR A 133 -27.19 2.06 0.89
N GLY A 134 -26.16 1.53 0.21
CA GLY A 134 -25.01 2.31 -0.23
C GLY A 134 -24.02 2.65 0.90
N LYS A 135 -24.24 2.13 2.11
CA LYS A 135 -23.33 2.33 3.23
C LYS A 135 -22.00 1.64 2.98
N ILE A 136 -20.90 2.39 3.09
CA ILE A 136 -19.55 1.86 2.98
C ILE A 136 -18.86 1.97 4.33
N VAL A 137 -18.28 0.87 4.79
CA VAL A 137 -17.47 0.83 6.00
C VAL A 137 -16.03 0.64 5.60
N VAL A 138 -15.16 1.51 6.11
CA VAL A 138 -13.72 1.51 5.87
C VAL A 138 -13.01 1.38 7.21
N ASP A 139 -12.21 0.31 7.34
CA ASP A 139 -11.29 0.14 8.47
C ASP A 139 -9.86 0.36 7.96
N LEU A 140 -9.12 1.25 8.57
CA LEU A 140 -7.74 1.53 8.21
C LEU A 140 -6.87 1.73 9.46
N PRO A 141 -5.56 1.41 9.36
CA PRO A 141 -4.64 1.60 10.48
C PRO A 141 -4.63 3.06 10.92
N GLU A 142 -4.59 3.28 12.23
CA GLU A 142 -4.44 4.62 12.78
C GLU A 142 -2.98 5.06 12.67
N ASP A 143 -2.75 6.18 11.98
CA ASP A 143 -1.47 6.86 11.94
C ASP A 143 -1.68 8.38 11.79
N THR A 144 -0.60 9.16 11.73
CA THR A 144 -0.66 10.63 11.63
C THR A 144 -1.29 11.13 10.32
N LYS A 145 -1.51 10.26 9.34
CA LYS A 145 -2.06 10.60 8.02
C LYS A 145 -3.52 10.20 7.86
N THR A 146 -4.06 9.45 8.81
CA THR A 146 -5.39 8.84 8.70
C THR A 146 -6.46 9.90 8.45
N ASP A 147 -6.44 11.02 9.17
CA ASP A 147 -7.44 12.07 9.00
C ASP A 147 -7.39 12.73 7.62
N ILE A 148 -6.19 12.93 7.07
CA ILE A 148 -6.00 13.48 5.72
C ILE A 148 -6.51 12.49 4.66
N ILE A 149 -6.19 11.21 4.83
CA ILE A 149 -6.67 10.15 3.92
C ILE A 149 -8.20 10.10 3.93
N LEU A 150 -8.82 10.21 5.09
CA LEU A 150 -10.28 10.14 5.23
C LEU A 150 -10.99 11.31 4.55
N SER A 151 -10.47 12.53 4.64
CA SER A 151 -11.03 13.67 3.92
C SER A 151 -11.03 13.44 2.41
N ASP A 152 -9.93 12.91 1.87
CA ASP A 152 -9.78 12.70 0.43
C ASP A 152 -10.55 11.48 -0.10
N LEU A 153 -10.91 10.52 0.78
CA LEU A 153 -11.70 9.35 0.38
C LEU A 153 -13.14 9.70 -0.02
N VAL A 154 -13.72 10.75 0.55
CA VAL A 154 -15.11 11.19 0.27
C VAL A 154 -15.21 12.20 -0.88
N GLU A 155 -14.07 12.76 -1.34
CA GLU A 155 -14.06 13.63 -2.51
C GLU A 155 -14.50 12.86 -3.76
N ILE A 156 -15.31 13.48 -4.60
CA ILE A 156 -15.75 12.90 -5.87
C ILE A 156 -14.51 12.58 -6.72
N GLY A 157 -13.60 13.55 -6.82
CA GLY A 157 -12.32 13.37 -7.50
C GLY A 157 -12.40 13.54 -9.00
N LYS A 158 -13.28 14.40 -9.48
CA LYS A 158 -13.36 14.74 -10.89
C LYS A 158 -12.23 15.68 -11.28
N PHE A 159 -11.13 15.11 -11.78
CA PHE A 159 -10.04 15.89 -12.36
C PHE A 159 -10.40 16.40 -13.75
N SER A 160 -10.12 17.68 -14.01
CA SER A 160 -10.27 18.27 -15.34
C SER A 160 -9.24 19.37 -15.57
N ILE A 161 -8.89 19.56 -16.86
CA ILE A 161 -8.19 20.74 -17.35
C ILE A 161 -9.18 21.47 -18.23
N VAL A 162 -9.52 22.69 -17.85
CA VAL A 162 -10.51 23.52 -18.54
C VAL A 162 -9.89 24.78 -19.10
N ASP A 163 -10.48 25.32 -20.17
CA ASP A 163 -10.18 26.67 -20.62
C ASP A 163 -10.67 27.68 -19.57
N SER A 164 -9.79 28.55 -19.10
CA SER A 164 -10.10 29.49 -18.02
C SER A 164 -11.16 30.55 -18.39
N GLU A 165 -11.38 30.82 -19.69
CA GLU A 165 -12.32 31.82 -20.16
C GLU A 165 -13.68 31.22 -20.50
N THR A 166 -13.67 30.06 -21.16
CA THR A 166 -14.92 29.43 -21.65
C THR A 166 -15.45 28.38 -20.70
N GLY A 167 -14.62 27.82 -19.79
CA GLY A 167 -14.96 26.69 -18.95
C GLY A 167 -15.06 25.35 -19.70
N GLU A 168 -14.64 25.31 -20.99
CA GLU A 168 -14.66 24.09 -21.78
C GLU A 168 -13.67 23.06 -21.22
N GLU A 169 -14.15 21.81 -20.99
CA GLU A 169 -13.31 20.71 -20.54
C GLU A 169 -12.41 20.21 -21.67
N LEU A 170 -11.12 20.31 -21.48
CA LEU A 170 -10.11 19.93 -22.46
C LEU A 170 -9.52 18.53 -22.21
N LEU A 171 -9.34 18.16 -20.94
CA LEU A 171 -8.85 16.85 -20.45
C LEU A 171 -9.59 16.48 -19.17
N ASN A 172 -9.73 15.18 -18.91
CA ASN A 172 -10.36 14.65 -17.69
C ASN A 172 -9.69 13.36 -17.19
N ASN A 173 -10.25 12.70 -16.16
CA ASN A 173 -9.73 11.45 -15.60
C ASN A 173 -9.53 10.35 -16.65
N ASP A 174 -10.42 10.22 -17.64
CA ASP A 174 -10.32 9.21 -18.71
C ASP A 174 -9.06 9.34 -19.58
N ASP A 175 -8.47 10.52 -19.60
CA ASP A 175 -7.25 10.81 -20.35
C ASP A 175 -5.98 10.52 -19.54
N VAL A 176 -6.09 10.32 -18.21
CA VAL A 176 -4.97 10.00 -17.30
C VAL A 176 -4.59 8.53 -17.43
N LYS A 177 -3.31 8.23 -17.29
CA LYS A 177 -2.77 6.87 -17.26
C LYS A 177 -2.23 6.51 -15.89
N SER A 178 -1.44 7.40 -15.30
CA SER A 178 -0.82 7.21 -13.98
C SER A 178 -0.27 8.51 -13.44
N VAL A 179 -0.07 8.59 -12.12
CA VAL A 179 0.59 9.69 -11.46
C VAL A 179 1.95 9.22 -10.91
N LYS A 180 2.98 10.00 -11.13
CA LYS A 180 4.36 9.70 -10.70
C LYS A 180 4.88 10.81 -9.82
N PHE A 181 5.66 10.43 -8.81
CA PHE A 181 6.26 11.38 -7.89
C PHE A 181 7.78 11.41 -8.04
N GLY A 182 8.37 12.56 -7.91
CA GLY A 182 9.79 12.76 -8.02
C GLY A 182 10.27 13.93 -7.16
N GLN A 183 11.58 14.17 -7.23
CA GLN A 183 12.18 15.34 -6.61
C GLN A 183 13.08 15.99 -7.66
N THR A 184 12.94 17.30 -7.82
CA THR A 184 13.91 18.10 -8.58
C THR A 184 14.93 18.67 -7.61
N SER A 185 16.19 18.58 -7.95
CA SER A 185 17.26 19.21 -7.21
C SER A 185 17.74 20.42 -8.00
N SER A 186 17.24 21.60 -7.69
CA SER A 186 17.89 22.85 -8.02
C SER A 186 18.95 23.16 -6.96
N SER A 187 19.99 23.89 -7.32
CA SER A 187 21.21 24.09 -6.54
C SER A 187 21.04 24.65 -5.11
N SER A 188 19.84 25.00 -4.69
CA SER A 188 19.56 25.56 -3.35
C SER A 188 18.37 24.92 -2.63
N THR A 189 17.38 24.36 -3.31
CA THR A 189 16.19 23.77 -2.70
C THR A 189 15.67 22.59 -3.51
N ALA A 190 15.48 21.45 -2.87
CA ALA A 190 14.82 20.31 -3.49
C ALA A 190 13.30 20.50 -3.43
N SER A 191 12.64 20.46 -4.60
CA SER A 191 11.20 20.55 -4.71
C SER A 191 10.59 19.16 -4.96
N PHE A 192 9.43 18.91 -4.38
CA PHE A 192 8.65 17.71 -4.64
C PHE A 192 7.75 17.96 -5.86
N VAL A 193 7.79 17.03 -6.81
CA VAL A 193 7.06 17.17 -8.08
C VAL A 193 6.14 15.97 -8.30
N MET A 194 4.96 16.27 -8.84
CA MET A 194 3.97 15.29 -9.28
C MET A 194 3.87 15.35 -10.80
N GLY A 195 4.10 14.23 -11.47
CA GLY A 195 3.95 14.09 -12.92
C GLY A 195 2.68 13.31 -13.26
N ILE A 196 1.75 13.95 -13.93
CA ILE A 196 0.53 13.30 -14.46
C ILE A 196 0.88 12.76 -15.85
N GLU A 197 0.98 11.44 -15.97
CA GLU A 197 1.19 10.75 -17.24
C GLU A 197 -0.18 10.50 -17.89
N PHE A 198 -0.37 11.01 -19.09
CA PHE A 198 -1.60 10.81 -19.87
C PHE A 198 -1.49 9.58 -20.75
N ASN A 199 -2.63 8.94 -21.02
CA ASN A 199 -2.71 7.87 -22.00
C ASN A 199 -2.49 8.40 -23.43
N SER A 200 -2.40 7.54 -24.42
CA SER A 200 -2.08 7.93 -25.81
C SER A 200 -3.08 8.94 -26.44
N LYS A 201 -4.34 8.96 -25.95
CA LYS A 201 -5.35 9.92 -26.38
C LYS A 201 -5.14 11.25 -25.66
N GLY A 202 -4.97 11.21 -24.33
CA GLY A 202 -4.72 12.38 -23.51
C GLY A 202 -3.41 13.09 -23.86
N ALA A 203 -2.33 12.34 -24.11
CA ALA A 203 -1.04 12.92 -24.55
C ALA A 203 -1.18 13.75 -25.84
N ARG A 204 -1.94 13.26 -26.81
CA ARG A 204 -2.21 14.03 -28.04
C ARG A 204 -3.06 15.28 -27.81
N LYS A 205 -4.05 15.20 -26.88
CA LYS A 205 -4.83 16.35 -26.45
C LYS A 205 -3.94 17.37 -25.75
N LEU A 206 -3.08 16.89 -24.80
CA LEU A 206 -2.14 17.74 -24.05
C LEU A 206 -1.20 18.50 -24.99
N ALA A 207 -0.59 17.83 -25.97
CA ALA A 207 0.27 18.47 -26.94
C ALA A 207 -0.47 19.57 -27.76
N LYS A 208 -1.74 19.33 -28.11
CA LYS A 208 -2.56 20.33 -28.79
C LYS A 208 -2.90 21.51 -27.87
N ILE A 209 -3.27 21.22 -26.62
CA ILE A 209 -3.59 22.23 -25.61
C ILE A 209 -2.37 23.10 -25.34
N THR A 210 -1.22 22.52 -25.04
CA THR A 210 0.01 23.27 -24.75
C THR A 210 0.47 24.11 -25.91
N LYS A 211 0.20 23.67 -27.14
CA LYS A 211 0.43 24.48 -28.35
C LYS A 211 -0.54 25.66 -28.47
N THR A 212 -1.81 25.47 -28.14
CA THR A 212 -2.86 26.50 -28.26
C THR A 212 -2.75 27.56 -27.16
N TYR A 213 -2.34 27.15 -25.95
CA TYR A 213 -2.23 27.99 -24.76
C TYR A 213 -0.77 28.37 -24.43
N GLN A 214 0.09 28.36 -25.45
CA GLN A 214 1.49 28.73 -25.30
C GLN A 214 1.64 30.26 -25.22
N ASN A 215 2.50 30.75 -24.30
CA ASN A 215 2.94 32.14 -24.27
C ASN A 215 3.73 32.46 -25.54
N THR A 216 3.19 33.29 -26.40
CA THR A 216 3.97 33.88 -27.50
C THR A 216 4.82 35.02 -26.94
N VAL A 217 6.07 34.74 -26.63
CA VAL A 217 7.05 35.78 -26.36
C VAL A 217 7.44 36.36 -27.73
N ASP A 218 7.12 37.64 -27.97
CA ASP A 218 7.57 38.35 -29.17
C ASP A 218 9.12 38.36 -29.21
N GLU A 219 9.68 37.59 -30.14
CA GLU A 219 11.07 37.79 -30.59
C GLU A 219 11.18 39.10 -31.40
N ASN A 220 11.17 40.25 -30.75
CA ASN A 220 11.59 41.49 -31.35
C ASN A 220 12.16 42.45 -30.30
N THR A 221 13.32 42.11 -29.80
CA THR A 221 14.26 43.11 -29.31
C THR A 221 15.68 42.63 -29.62
N THR A 222 16.10 42.92 -30.83
CA THR A 222 17.48 42.84 -31.26
C THR A 222 18.28 43.94 -30.54
N SER A 223 19.18 43.57 -29.66
CA SER A 223 20.45 44.29 -29.49
C SER A 223 21.46 43.40 -28.77
N ALA A 224 22.41 43.01 -29.53
CA ALA A 224 23.75 42.54 -29.25
C ALA A 224 24.24 42.58 -27.78
N GLU A 225 24.66 41.47 -27.23
CA GLU A 225 26.05 41.20 -26.95
C GLU A 225 26.29 39.73 -26.58
N ASN A 226 27.36 39.26 -27.15
CA ASN A 226 27.91 37.92 -27.12
C ASN A 226 28.30 37.45 -25.71
N SER A 227 27.86 36.26 -25.30
CA SER A 227 28.73 35.31 -24.61
C SER A 227 28.10 33.93 -24.55
N THR A 228 28.80 33.00 -25.12
CA THR A 228 28.70 31.54 -24.97
C THR A 228 28.57 31.13 -23.52
N ASP A 229 27.54 30.31 -23.18
CA ASP A 229 27.77 29.09 -22.42
C ASP A 229 26.54 28.17 -22.44
N GLU A 230 26.86 26.91 -22.46
CA GLU A 230 26.00 25.75 -22.67
C GLU A 230 25.08 25.46 -21.50
N ASN A 231 23.91 24.85 -21.84
CA ASN A 231 23.15 23.93 -21.04
C ASN A 231 22.33 24.46 -19.86
N SER A 232 21.07 24.77 -20.10
CA SER A 232 20.08 24.82 -19.04
C SER A 232 18.74 24.23 -19.51
N THR A 233 18.39 23.10 -18.89
CA THR A 233 17.09 22.50 -18.87
C THR A 233 16.10 23.51 -18.26
N ASP A 234 15.09 23.92 -19.02
CA ASP A 234 14.07 24.88 -18.60
C ASP A 234 13.19 24.32 -17.50
N GLU A 235 13.31 24.92 -16.32
CA GLU A 235 12.32 24.83 -15.24
C GLU A 235 11.61 26.18 -15.15
N ASN A 236 10.32 26.23 -15.42
CA ASN A 236 9.45 27.31 -14.95
C ASN A 236 8.01 26.85 -14.77
N LEU A 237 7.69 26.46 -13.56
CA LEU A 237 6.34 26.50 -12.99
C LEU A 237 6.47 27.14 -11.61
N VAL A 238 6.24 28.44 -11.54
CA VAL A 238 6.24 29.20 -10.28
C VAL A 238 4.84 29.16 -9.70
N GLY A 239 4.69 28.44 -8.60
CA GLY A 239 3.51 28.54 -7.75
C GLY A 239 3.54 29.86 -6.95
N HIS A 240 2.43 30.56 -6.93
CA HIS A 240 2.27 31.77 -6.12
C HIS A 240 1.78 31.36 -4.73
N GLU A 241 2.57 31.67 -3.71
CA GLU A 241 2.21 31.57 -2.31
C GLU A 241 1.20 32.67 -1.95
N ASN A 242 0.10 32.26 -1.32
CA ASN A 242 -0.80 33.19 -0.61
C ASN A 242 -0.25 33.40 0.79
N GLU A 243 0.42 34.50 1.04
CA GLU A 243 0.63 34.98 2.39
C GLU A 243 -0.59 35.83 2.83
N THR A 244 -1.27 35.36 3.85
CA THR A 244 -2.20 36.15 4.65
C THR A 244 -1.41 36.86 5.75
N ASP A 245 -1.27 38.17 5.65
CA ASP A 245 -0.90 39.00 6.79
C ASP A 245 -1.98 40.02 7.11
N GLU A 246 -2.30 40.02 8.39
CA GLU A 246 -3.29 40.86 9.05
C GLU A 246 -2.82 42.31 9.19
N ASN A 247 -3.80 43.20 9.05
CA ASN A 247 -4.02 44.42 9.85
C ASN A 247 -3.09 45.63 9.69
N SER A 248 -3.62 46.70 9.12
CA SER A 248 -3.85 47.93 9.87
C SER A 248 -4.46 49.06 9.02
N THR A 249 -5.48 49.65 9.63
CA THR A 249 -6.19 50.90 9.40
C THR A 249 -5.31 52.08 8.96
N ASN A 250 -5.73 52.91 7.98
CA ASN A 250 -6.15 54.30 8.14
C ASN A 250 -6.44 55.03 6.83
N GLU A 251 -7.65 55.55 6.81
CA GLU A 251 -8.17 56.86 6.38
C GLU A 251 -7.58 57.70 5.25
N ASN A 252 -8.53 58.06 4.37
CA ASN A 252 -8.84 59.38 3.81
C ASN A 252 -7.95 60.02 2.77
N THR A 253 -8.39 60.32 1.60
CA THR A 253 -9.08 61.56 1.19
C THR A 253 -9.29 61.63 -0.31
N SER A 254 -10.48 62.09 -0.67
CA SER A 254 -11.03 62.50 -1.93
C SER A 254 -10.16 63.43 -2.81
N SER A 255 -10.30 63.36 -4.12
CA SER A 255 -10.76 64.53 -4.93
C SER A 255 -11.06 64.16 -6.37
N GLU A 256 -12.16 64.72 -6.80
CA GLU A 256 -12.75 64.81 -8.14
C GLU A 256 -11.86 65.50 -9.17
N ASN A 257 -12.05 65.20 -10.44
CA ASN A 257 -12.62 66.00 -11.54
C ASN A 257 -12.18 65.42 -12.88
N ALA A 258 -13.06 64.98 -13.71
CA ALA A 258 -13.96 65.63 -14.69
C ALA A 258 -13.29 66.00 -16.05
N THR A 259 -13.92 65.44 -17.12
CA THR A 259 -14.15 66.00 -18.45
C THR A 259 -12.92 66.18 -19.42
N GLU A 260 -12.92 65.87 -20.67
CA GLU A 260 -13.89 65.87 -21.77
C GLU A 260 -13.30 65.15 -23.04
N ASP A 261 -14.17 64.61 -23.81
CA ASP A 261 -14.28 64.47 -25.25
C ASP A 261 -13.07 64.72 -26.15
N SER A 262 -12.82 63.72 -27.04
CA SER A 262 -12.87 63.96 -28.48
C SER A 262 -12.77 62.70 -29.30
N ASN A 263 -13.80 62.58 -30.08
CA ASN A 263 -14.06 61.70 -31.21
C ASN A 263 -12.97 61.78 -32.29
N SER A 264 -12.42 60.63 -32.72
CA SER A 264 -11.96 60.49 -34.11
C SER A 264 -11.98 59.03 -34.54
N THR A 265 -12.88 58.72 -35.40
CA THR A 265 -12.98 57.57 -36.28
C THR A 265 -11.70 57.34 -37.06
N SER A 266 -11.11 56.16 -36.97
CA SER A 266 -10.26 55.59 -38.01
C SER A 266 -10.43 54.05 -37.97
N GLU A 267 -11.09 53.55 -38.98
CA GLU A 267 -10.99 52.17 -39.41
C GLU A 267 -9.54 51.88 -39.81
N ASN A 268 -9.02 50.88 -39.30
CA ASN A 268 -8.24 49.76 -39.83
C ASN A 268 -7.30 49.23 -38.79
N THR A 269 -7.47 47.98 -38.45
CA THR A 269 -6.34 47.03 -38.54
C THR A 269 -6.63 45.92 -37.56
N SER A 270 -6.63 44.74 -38.09
CA SER A 270 -6.45 43.49 -37.39
C SER A 270 -5.47 43.66 -36.23
N SER A 271 -5.98 43.85 -35.03
CA SER A 271 -5.20 43.70 -33.81
C SER A 271 -4.96 42.20 -33.63
N ASP A 272 -3.73 41.78 -33.75
CA ASP A 272 -3.24 40.56 -33.13
C ASP A 272 -3.63 40.64 -31.64
N GLU A 273 -4.79 40.08 -31.29
CA GLU A 273 -5.11 39.75 -29.92
C GLU A 273 -4.05 38.78 -29.46
N LYS A 274 -3.08 39.26 -28.68
CA LYS A 274 -2.17 38.43 -27.89
C LYS A 274 -2.99 37.40 -27.20
N ASN A 275 -2.91 36.17 -27.69
CA ASN A 275 -3.64 35.01 -27.16
C ASN A 275 -3.02 34.66 -25.79
N ASN A 276 -3.39 35.42 -24.76
CA ASN A 276 -2.98 35.19 -23.38
C ASN A 276 -3.97 34.20 -22.67
N ARG A 277 -4.50 33.24 -23.47
CA ARG A 277 -5.43 32.25 -22.96
C ARG A 277 -4.74 31.36 -21.93
N LYS A 278 -5.47 31.06 -20.86
CA LYS A 278 -4.99 30.22 -19.74
C LYS A 278 -5.84 28.97 -19.66
N VAL A 279 -5.27 27.95 -19.06
CA VAL A 279 -5.99 26.75 -18.64
C VAL A 279 -6.03 26.71 -17.12
N THR A 280 -7.12 26.16 -16.58
CA THR A 280 -7.28 25.91 -15.15
C THR A 280 -7.37 24.41 -14.93
N LEU A 281 -6.48 23.91 -14.07
CA LEU A 281 -6.56 22.56 -13.53
C LEU A 281 -7.55 22.58 -12.37
N LYS A 282 -8.51 21.65 -12.39
CA LYS A 282 -9.54 21.53 -11.36
C LYS A 282 -9.59 20.12 -10.80
N ILE A 283 -9.96 20.05 -9.53
CA ILE A 283 -10.52 18.83 -8.94
C ILE A 283 -11.86 19.22 -8.33
N ASP A 284 -12.87 18.49 -8.76
CA ASP A 284 -14.27 18.81 -8.45
C ASP A 284 -14.56 20.26 -8.85
N ASP A 285 -15.00 21.09 -7.94
CA ASP A 285 -15.27 22.54 -8.15
C ASP A 285 -14.08 23.44 -7.76
N SER A 286 -12.98 22.85 -7.26
CA SER A 286 -11.82 23.60 -6.75
C SER A 286 -10.78 23.83 -7.84
N ASP A 287 -10.35 25.08 -8.01
CA ASP A 287 -9.27 25.46 -8.91
C ASP A 287 -7.93 25.17 -8.23
N LEU A 288 -7.13 24.25 -8.79
CA LEU A 288 -5.79 23.94 -8.26
C LEU A 288 -4.73 24.90 -8.80
N LEU A 289 -4.77 25.16 -10.09
CA LEU A 289 -3.77 25.97 -10.77
C LEU A 289 -4.33 26.56 -12.06
N THR A 290 -4.18 27.88 -12.24
CA THR A 290 -4.45 28.55 -13.53
C THR A 290 -3.14 28.97 -14.15
N THR A 291 -2.81 28.46 -15.33
CA THR A 291 -1.52 28.66 -15.99
C THR A 291 -1.64 28.72 -17.51
N ASN A 292 -0.57 29.18 -18.16
CA ASN A 292 -0.29 28.98 -19.56
C ASN A 292 1.02 28.15 -19.70
N PHE A 293 1.37 27.78 -20.91
CA PHE A 293 2.54 26.93 -21.14
C PHE A 293 3.68 27.72 -21.80
N SER A 294 4.90 27.51 -21.33
CA SER A 294 6.10 28.08 -21.96
C SER A 294 6.55 27.28 -23.18
N SER A 295 6.27 25.98 -23.22
CA SER A 295 6.64 25.07 -24.30
C SER A 295 5.57 24.02 -24.57
N ILE A 296 5.65 23.38 -25.74
CA ILE A 296 4.76 22.27 -26.09
C ILE A 296 5.19 21.02 -25.33
N ILE A 297 4.23 20.37 -24.65
CA ILE A 297 4.44 19.10 -23.98
C ILE A 297 4.04 17.96 -24.89
N ASP A 298 5.00 17.32 -25.53
CA ASP A 298 4.82 16.22 -26.48
C ASP A 298 5.09 14.82 -25.87
N ASN A 299 5.77 14.79 -24.72
CA ASN A 299 6.07 13.57 -23.99
C ASN A 299 4.86 12.96 -23.23
N GLY A 300 3.71 13.65 -23.24
CA GLY A 300 2.48 13.20 -22.59
C GLY A 300 2.51 13.22 -21.07
N MET A 301 3.41 13.98 -20.45
CA MET A 301 3.53 14.11 -19.00
C MET A 301 3.49 15.58 -18.57
N LEU A 302 2.48 15.94 -17.79
CA LEU A 302 2.37 17.25 -17.15
C LEU A 302 3.01 17.18 -15.77
N THR A 303 4.00 18.04 -15.49
CA THR A 303 4.70 18.06 -14.21
C THR A 303 4.28 19.29 -13.41
N LEU A 304 3.87 19.06 -12.16
CA LEU A 304 3.46 20.08 -11.20
C LEU A 304 4.43 20.08 -10.01
N THR A 305 4.88 21.25 -9.60
CA THR A 305 5.66 21.43 -8.36
C THR A 305 4.68 21.65 -7.22
N ILE A 306 4.69 20.77 -6.21
CA ILE A 306 3.70 20.79 -5.12
C ILE A 306 4.25 21.48 -3.87
N GLY A 307 5.55 21.48 -3.66
CA GLY A 307 6.16 22.09 -2.48
C GLY A 307 7.58 21.64 -2.24
N SER A 308 8.09 21.87 -1.03
CA SER A 308 9.44 21.45 -0.65
C SER A 308 9.55 19.93 -0.53
N ALA A 309 10.61 19.35 -1.05
CA ALA A 309 10.88 17.92 -0.93
C ALA A 309 11.18 17.46 0.52
N THR A 310 11.50 18.40 1.42
CA THR A 310 11.73 18.13 2.84
C THR A 310 10.48 18.23 3.69
N ASP A 311 9.41 18.82 3.18
CA ASP A 311 8.14 18.96 3.86
C ASP A 311 7.31 17.67 3.67
N GLU A 312 6.95 17.03 4.79
CA GLU A 312 6.21 15.77 4.80
C GLU A 312 4.73 16.00 4.47
N ASP A 313 4.17 17.11 4.91
CA ASP A 313 2.76 17.43 4.67
C ASP A 313 2.51 17.72 3.19
N SER A 314 3.35 18.51 2.55
CA SER A 314 3.31 18.73 1.09
C SER A 314 3.42 17.44 0.30
N ARG A 315 4.27 16.51 0.73
CA ARG A 315 4.40 15.19 0.08
C ARG A 315 3.17 14.32 0.26
N ASN A 316 2.56 14.33 1.44
CA ASN A 316 1.35 13.58 1.71
C ASN A 316 0.17 14.14 0.92
N SER A 317 -0.04 15.46 0.93
CA SER A 317 -1.06 16.14 0.13
C SER A 317 -0.90 15.86 -1.37
N ALA A 318 0.34 15.87 -1.89
CA ALA A 318 0.58 15.52 -3.29
C ALA A 318 0.23 14.07 -3.61
N LYS A 319 0.52 13.13 -2.69
CA LYS A 319 0.17 11.71 -2.88
C LYS A 319 -1.34 11.51 -2.89
N ASN A 320 -2.04 12.17 -1.98
CA ASN A 320 -3.49 12.10 -1.90
C ASN A 320 -4.14 12.66 -3.18
N LEU A 321 -3.70 13.86 -3.59
CA LEU A 321 -4.11 14.45 -4.85
C LEU A 321 -3.85 13.51 -6.05
N GLY A 322 -2.69 12.88 -6.08
CA GLY A 322 -2.33 11.91 -7.10
C GLY A 322 -3.22 10.68 -7.09
N ALA A 323 -3.59 10.16 -5.92
CA ALA A 323 -4.50 9.03 -5.78
C ALA A 323 -5.92 9.38 -6.28
N ILE A 324 -6.37 10.62 -6.08
CA ILE A 324 -7.64 11.12 -6.61
C ILE A 324 -7.57 11.22 -8.14
N ILE A 325 -6.52 11.82 -8.70
CA ILE A 325 -6.36 12.02 -10.16
C ILE A 325 -6.22 10.69 -10.92
N GLU A 326 -5.52 9.72 -10.33
CA GLU A 326 -5.23 8.41 -10.97
C GLU A 326 -6.44 7.48 -11.00
N ASN A 327 -7.40 7.68 -10.10
CA ASN A 327 -8.60 6.84 -9.99
C ASN A 327 -9.82 7.53 -10.60
N ASP A 328 -10.80 6.73 -11.00
CA ASP A 328 -12.06 7.24 -11.49
C ASP A 328 -12.79 8.09 -10.43
N PRO A 329 -13.60 9.06 -10.83
CA PRO A 329 -14.42 9.83 -9.90
C PRO A 329 -15.50 8.94 -9.25
N LEU A 330 -15.85 9.24 -8.00
CA LEU A 330 -16.93 8.55 -7.31
C LEU A 330 -18.26 8.81 -8.03
N PRO A 331 -19.02 7.76 -8.37
CA PRO A 331 -20.32 7.93 -9.04
C PRO A 331 -21.42 8.45 -8.09
N VAL A 332 -21.16 8.45 -6.78
CA VAL A 332 -22.08 8.90 -5.73
C VAL A 332 -21.31 9.70 -4.69
N THR A 333 -21.91 10.79 -4.20
CA THR A 333 -21.34 11.60 -3.12
C THR A 333 -21.52 10.90 -1.77
N TYR A 334 -20.45 10.85 -0.99
CA TYR A 334 -20.42 10.28 0.35
C TYR A 334 -20.09 11.33 1.39
N THR A 335 -20.65 11.15 2.58
CA THR A 335 -20.31 11.90 3.78
C THR A 335 -19.87 10.94 4.87
N ILE A 336 -19.02 11.40 5.78
CA ILE A 336 -18.58 10.61 6.94
C ILE A 336 -19.66 10.73 8.02
N ASP A 337 -20.38 9.63 8.27
CA ASP A 337 -21.40 9.53 9.31
C ASP A 337 -20.81 9.10 10.67
N GLY A 338 -19.84 8.17 10.62
CA GLY A 338 -19.15 7.67 11.81
C GLY A 338 -17.64 7.65 11.60
N ASN A 339 -16.90 8.10 12.62
CA ASN A 339 -15.44 8.09 12.64
C ASN A 339 -14.95 7.78 14.05
N THR A 340 -14.72 6.52 14.35
CA THR A 340 -14.35 6.05 15.67
C THR A 340 -13.02 5.33 15.65
N TYR A 341 -12.19 5.61 16.64
CA TYR A 341 -10.98 4.84 16.86
C TYR A 341 -11.32 3.56 17.64
N VAL A 342 -10.95 2.43 17.08
CA VAL A 342 -11.08 1.13 17.74
C VAL A 342 -9.70 0.77 18.30
N GLU A 343 -9.64 0.66 19.62
CA GLU A 343 -8.41 0.30 20.31
C GLU A 343 -7.97 -1.13 19.96
N THR A 344 -6.70 -1.41 20.22
CA THR A 344 -6.15 -2.76 20.06
C THR A 344 -6.82 -3.73 21.02
N GLU A 345 -7.15 -4.93 20.56
CA GLU A 345 -7.66 -6.00 21.44
C GLU A 345 -6.64 -6.39 22.50
N VAL A 346 -5.36 -6.17 22.24
CA VAL A 346 -4.24 -6.53 23.12
C VAL A 346 -3.36 -5.32 23.36
N GLU A 347 -3.21 -4.91 24.61
CA GLU A 347 -2.28 -3.84 24.97
C GLU A 347 -0.82 -4.18 24.61
N ASN A 348 -0.01 -3.17 24.32
CA ASN A 348 1.41 -3.34 23.98
C ASN A 348 2.20 -4.15 25.02
N ASN A 349 1.84 -4.07 26.30
CA ASN A 349 2.48 -4.82 27.36
C ASN A 349 2.08 -6.30 27.34
N GLU A 350 0.81 -6.59 27.07
CA GLU A 350 0.31 -7.96 26.93
C GLU A 350 0.88 -8.63 25.69
N LEU A 351 0.94 -7.91 24.55
CA LEU A 351 1.60 -8.38 23.35
C LEU A 351 3.06 -8.77 23.59
N LYS A 352 3.81 -7.95 24.32
CA LYS A 352 5.19 -8.29 24.73
C LYS A 352 5.23 -9.53 25.60
N MET A 353 4.29 -9.69 26.53
CA MET A 353 4.21 -10.88 27.38
C MET A 353 3.95 -12.14 26.57
N ILE A 354 3.07 -12.09 25.56
CA ILE A 354 2.80 -13.20 24.65
C ILE A 354 4.07 -13.58 23.87
N ILE A 355 4.76 -12.60 23.27
CA ILE A 355 6.03 -12.82 22.57
C ILE A 355 7.06 -13.47 23.49
N TYR A 356 7.21 -12.97 24.72
CA TYR A 356 8.15 -13.57 25.67
C TYR A 356 7.75 -15.00 26.06
N ALA A 357 6.45 -15.29 26.21
CA ALA A 357 5.96 -16.63 26.48
C ALA A 357 6.32 -17.58 25.34
N GLU A 358 6.12 -17.18 24.08
CA GLU A 358 6.50 -17.97 22.90
C GLU A 358 8.00 -18.23 22.84
N ILE A 359 8.83 -17.22 23.10
CA ILE A 359 10.28 -17.34 23.17
C ILE A 359 10.68 -18.32 24.28
N ILE A 360 10.06 -18.26 25.46
CA ILE A 360 10.33 -19.17 26.57
C ILE A 360 10.00 -20.62 26.18
N VAL A 361 8.85 -20.86 25.55
CA VAL A 361 8.47 -22.21 25.06
C VAL A 361 9.50 -22.71 24.04
N ALA A 362 9.90 -21.88 23.09
CA ALA A 362 10.91 -22.25 22.09
C ALA A 362 12.29 -22.56 22.77
N LEU A 363 12.70 -21.80 23.77
CA LEU A 363 13.90 -22.05 24.54
C LEU A 363 13.84 -23.35 25.34
N VAL A 364 12.71 -23.65 25.98
CA VAL A 364 12.52 -24.92 26.71
C VAL A 364 12.68 -26.10 25.77
N VAL A 365 12.05 -26.08 24.58
CA VAL A 365 12.20 -27.14 23.57
C VAL A 365 13.66 -27.28 23.13
N ALA A 366 14.35 -26.15 22.86
CA ALA A 366 15.78 -26.17 22.52
C ALA A 366 16.65 -26.77 23.63
N LEU A 367 16.41 -26.41 24.89
CA LEU A 367 17.12 -26.97 26.02
C LEU A 367 16.89 -28.47 26.18
N VAL A 368 15.64 -28.96 25.96
CA VAL A 368 15.36 -30.40 26.00
C VAL A 368 16.13 -31.14 24.90
N ILE A 369 16.19 -30.59 23.69
CA ILE A 369 16.98 -31.18 22.58
C ILE A 369 18.47 -31.22 22.96
N ILE A 370 19.02 -30.13 23.48
CA ILE A 370 20.44 -30.05 23.88
C ILE A 370 20.75 -31.01 25.03
N ALA A 371 19.93 -31.04 26.08
CA ALA A 371 20.13 -31.89 27.24
C ALA A 371 20.14 -33.36 26.86
N LYS A 372 19.21 -33.77 25.95
CA LYS A 372 19.11 -35.16 25.53
C LYS A 372 20.19 -35.57 24.54
N TYR A 373 20.52 -34.75 23.55
CA TYR A 373 21.41 -35.13 22.44
C TYR A 373 22.78 -34.42 22.44
N ARG A 374 23.06 -33.60 23.46
CA ARG A 374 24.33 -32.91 23.67
C ARG A 374 24.83 -32.17 22.42
N ALA A 375 26.03 -32.45 21.92
CA ALA A 375 26.63 -31.74 20.78
C ALA A 375 25.82 -31.84 19.49
N GLN A 376 25.11 -32.94 19.27
CA GLN A 376 24.21 -33.08 18.11
C GLN A 376 22.95 -32.23 18.28
N GLY A 377 22.44 -32.13 19.50
CA GLY A 377 21.34 -31.25 19.87
C GLY A 377 21.66 -29.77 19.63
N ILE A 378 22.87 -29.33 20.00
CA ILE A 378 23.32 -27.95 19.75
C ILE A 378 23.29 -27.64 18.25
N LEU A 379 23.80 -28.54 17.39
CA LEU A 379 23.81 -28.34 15.96
C LEU A 379 22.36 -28.23 15.41
N GLN A 380 21.45 -29.09 15.87
CA GLN A 380 20.05 -29.06 15.42
C GLN A 380 19.29 -27.82 15.90
N VAL A 381 19.58 -27.33 17.10
CA VAL A 381 19.04 -26.06 17.59
C VAL A 381 19.53 -24.88 16.73
N ILE A 382 20.81 -24.84 16.36
CA ILE A 382 21.33 -23.81 15.45
C ILE A 382 20.61 -23.88 14.08
N ILE A 383 20.41 -25.08 13.55
CA ILE A 383 19.67 -25.29 12.29
C ILE A 383 18.22 -24.80 12.47
N SER A 384 17.56 -25.08 13.59
CA SER A 384 16.19 -24.63 13.85
C SER A 384 16.09 -23.11 13.98
N VAL A 385 17.09 -22.43 14.52
CA VAL A 385 17.17 -20.95 14.52
C VAL A 385 17.26 -20.43 13.08
N GLY A 386 18.05 -21.07 12.22
CA GLY A 386 18.12 -20.72 10.81
C GLY A 386 16.79 -20.88 10.09
N TYR A 387 16.03 -21.91 10.42
CA TYR A 387 14.66 -22.10 9.90
C TYR A 387 13.74 -20.94 10.30
N VAL A 388 13.71 -20.58 11.59
CA VAL A 388 12.88 -19.47 12.08
C VAL A 388 13.29 -18.16 11.40
N ALA A 389 14.60 -17.90 11.27
CA ALA A 389 15.08 -16.71 10.60
C ALA A 389 14.61 -16.61 9.13
N ILE A 390 14.64 -17.73 8.38
CA ILE A 390 14.14 -17.77 6.99
C ILE A 390 12.62 -17.58 6.97
N LEU A 391 11.89 -18.21 7.88
CA LEU A 391 10.43 -18.05 7.99
C LEU A 391 10.05 -16.58 8.20
N LEU A 392 10.70 -15.93 9.18
CA LEU A 392 10.43 -14.52 9.48
C LEU A 392 10.78 -13.57 8.33
N ILE A 393 11.88 -13.82 7.62
CA ILE A 393 12.21 -13.09 6.38
C ILE A 393 11.11 -13.29 5.33
N THR A 394 10.68 -14.54 5.12
CA THR A 394 9.65 -14.84 4.11
C THR A 394 8.33 -14.16 4.43
N ILE A 395 7.88 -14.14 5.68
CA ILE A 395 6.68 -13.44 6.15
C ILE A 395 6.75 -11.96 5.78
N ARG A 396 7.91 -11.31 6.00
CA ARG A 396 8.12 -9.88 5.67
C ARG A 396 8.07 -9.62 4.17
N PHE A 397 8.81 -10.40 3.37
CA PHE A 397 8.84 -10.20 1.92
C PHE A 397 7.55 -10.63 1.20
N ALA A 398 6.81 -11.59 1.76
CA ALA A 398 5.50 -11.99 1.26
C ALA A 398 4.37 -11.07 1.74
N ASN A 399 4.70 -10.02 2.51
CA ASN A 399 3.76 -9.07 3.12
C ASN A 399 2.59 -9.77 3.84
N VAL A 400 2.92 -10.80 4.62
CA VAL A 400 1.92 -11.53 5.40
C VAL A 400 1.54 -10.71 6.62
N VAL A 401 0.27 -10.38 6.73
CA VAL A 401 -0.27 -9.65 7.88
C VAL A 401 -0.25 -10.57 9.10
N ILE A 402 0.43 -10.14 10.17
CA ILE A 402 0.57 -10.90 11.41
C ILE A 402 -0.55 -10.50 12.37
N SER A 403 -1.42 -11.44 12.70
CA SER A 403 -2.40 -11.36 13.80
C SER A 403 -1.87 -12.07 15.05
N LEU A 404 -2.63 -12.02 16.14
CA LEU A 404 -2.32 -12.78 17.34
C LEU A 404 -2.23 -14.29 17.06
N ASP A 405 -3.22 -14.82 16.32
CA ASP A 405 -3.23 -16.23 15.88
C ASP A 405 -2.06 -16.54 14.92
N GLY A 406 -1.67 -15.57 14.10
CA GLY A 406 -0.50 -15.67 13.24
C GLY A 406 0.80 -15.81 14.03
N MET A 407 0.96 -15.10 15.15
CA MET A 407 2.11 -15.27 16.03
C MET A 407 2.16 -16.68 16.62
N MET A 408 1.03 -17.17 17.13
CA MET A 408 0.94 -18.56 17.60
C MET A 408 1.27 -19.57 16.50
N ALA A 409 0.92 -19.29 15.24
CA ALA A 409 1.25 -20.13 14.09
C ALA A 409 2.77 -20.20 13.83
N VAL A 410 3.54 -19.13 14.11
CA VAL A 410 5.01 -19.16 14.07
C VAL A 410 5.54 -20.18 15.08
N LEU A 411 5.02 -20.15 16.31
CA LEU A 411 5.40 -21.10 17.36
C LEU A 411 5.05 -22.53 16.97
N VAL A 412 3.86 -22.79 16.45
CA VAL A 412 3.41 -24.11 15.96
C VAL A 412 4.38 -24.63 14.89
N SER A 413 4.68 -23.82 13.89
CA SER A 413 5.63 -24.18 12.81
C SER A 413 7.03 -24.47 13.36
N TYR A 414 7.50 -23.73 14.38
CA TYR A 414 8.76 -24.03 15.07
C TYR A 414 8.71 -25.38 15.82
N LEU A 415 7.61 -25.67 16.53
CA LEU A 415 7.43 -26.94 17.22
C LEU A 415 7.43 -28.13 16.27
N MET A 416 6.76 -28.00 15.13
CA MET A 416 6.75 -29.01 14.07
C MET A 416 8.15 -29.22 13.48
N ASN A 417 8.90 -28.14 13.21
CA ASN A 417 10.28 -28.24 12.78
C ASN A 417 11.17 -28.90 13.84
N SER A 418 10.91 -28.65 15.13
CA SER A 418 11.64 -29.27 16.24
C SER A 418 11.39 -30.78 16.32
N ALA A 419 10.20 -31.26 15.90
CA ALA A 419 9.94 -32.70 15.78
C ALA A 419 10.90 -33.37 14.78
N PHE A 420 11.18 -32.71 13.65
CA PHE A 420 12.20 -33.17 12.71
C PHE A 420 13.58 -33.21 13.34
N ALA A 421 13.96 -32.16 14.09
CA ALA A 421 15.25 -32.12 14.82
C ALA A 421 15.40 -33.31 15.77
N PHE A 422 14.35 -33.69 16.51
CA PHE A 422 14.34 -34.88 17.36
C PHE A 422 14.56 -36.18 16.55
N MET A 423 13.87 -36.31 15.39
CA MET A 423 14.05 -37.51 14.54
C MET A 423 15.49 -37.62 14.03
N ILE A 424 16.08 -36.53 13.57
CA ILE A 424 17.46 -36.52 13.05
C ILE A 424 18.46 -36.79 14.18
N CYS A 425 18.29 -36.17 15.36
CA CYS A 425 19.14 -36.43 16.51
C CYS A 425 19.14 -37.90 16.90
N LYS A 426 17.96 -38.56 16.92
CA LYS A 426 17.82 -39.98 17.21
C LYS A 426 18.59 -40.87 16.21
N VAL A 427 18.58 -40.54 14.92
CA VAL A 427 19.32 -41.26 13.89
C VAL A 427 20.85 -41.05 14.07
N LEU A 428 21.24 -39.79 14.37
CA LEU A 428 22.65 -39.45 14.55
C LEU A 428 23.27 -40.02 15.85
N GLU A 429 22.49 -40.26 16.88
CA GLU A 429 22.91 -40.86 18.16
C GLU A 429 23.31 -42.34 17.99
N ASN A 430 22.64 -43.04 17.05
CA ASN A 430 22.92 -44.46 16.80
C ASN A 430 24.30 -44.62 16.15
N LYS A 431 25.29 -45.09 16.94
CA LYS A 431 26.67 -45.28 16.52
C LYS A 431 26.91 -46.58 15.77
N GLU A 432 25.96 -47.53 15.81
CA GLU A 432 26.05 -48.83 15.19
C GLU A 432 25.83 -48.78 13.68
N LEU A 433 25.16 -47.72 13.22
CA LEU A 433 24.82 -47.54 11.80
C LEU A 433 26.08 -47.20 10.96
N SER A 434 26.29 -47.91 9.90
CA SER A 434 27.24 -47.55 8.83
C SER A 434 26.87 -46.21 8.19
N GLU A 435 27.80 -45.53 7.52
CA GLU A 435 27.50 -44.24 6.87
C GLU A 435 26.40 -44.35 5.81
N LYS A 436 26.29 -45.48 5.10
CA LYS A 436 25.24 -45.74 4.09
C LYS A 436 23.86 -45.96 4.74
N GLU A 437 23.82 -46.74 5.82
CA GLU A 437 22.59 -46.99 6.58
C GLU A 437 22.10 -45.72 7.25
N ARG A 438 23.01 -44.91 7.80
CA ARG A 438 22.69 -43.62 8.39
C ARG A 438 22.08 -42.66 7.34
N ALA A 439 22.62 -42.59 6.13
CA ALA A 439 22.04 -41.78 5.06
C ALA A 439 20.62 -42.24 4.67
N ASN A 440 20.41 -43.58 4.65
CA ASN A 440 19.08 -44.14 4.39
C ASN A 440 18.10 -43.83 5.52
N GLU A 441 18.51 -43.96 6.79
CA GLU A 441 17.64 -43.63 7.93
C GLU A 441 17.31 -42.13 8.01
N ILE A 442 18.22 -41.25 7.61
CA ILE A 442 17.96 -39.83 7.47
C ILE A 442 16.92 -39.55 6.39
N ASN A 443 17.03 -40.22 5.23
CA ASN A 443 16.00 -40.13 4.17
C ASN A 443 14.63 -40.65 4.64
N ASN A 444 14.62 -41.75 5.42
CA ASN A 444 13.41 -42.27 5.99
C ASN A 444 12.81 -41.30 7.02
N ALA A 445 13.63 -40.64 7.85
CA ALA A 445 13.19 -39.60 8.78
C ALA A 445 12.56 -38.42 8.00
N LEU A 446 13.17 -37.99 6.89
CA LEU A 446 12.61 -36.92 6.05
C LEU A 446 11.24 -37.32 5.45
N LYS A 447 11.10 -38.55 4.95
CA LYS A 447 9.82 -39.06 4.43
C LYS A 447 8.75 -39.11 5.53
N ARG A 448 9.09 -39.58 6.72
CA ARG A 448 8.18 -39.59 7.87
C ARG A 448 7.77 -38.16 8.27
N TYR A 449 8.71 -37.24 8.24
CA TYR A 449 8.43 -35.84 8.52
C TYR A 449 7.46 -35.23 7.51
N CYS A 450 7.65 -35.47 6.20
CA CYS A 450 6.68 -35.07 5.19
C CYS A 450 5.27 -35.59 5.46
N LEU A 451 5.14 -36.83 5.93
CA LEU A 451 3.82 -37.39 6.29
C LEU A 451 3.21 -36.71 7.52
N ILE A 452 4.02 -36.35 8.50
CA ILE A 452 3.58 -35.69 9.74
C ILE A 452 3.13 -34.25 9.45
N THR A 453 3.72 -33.55 8.46
CA THR A 453 3.36 -32.19 8.11
C THR A 453 2.10 -32.09 7.23
N ILE A 454 1.57 -33.20 6.69
CA ILE A 454 0.35 -33.20 5.88
C ILE A 454 -0.87 -32.62 6.63
N PRO A 455 -1.18 -33.05 7.86
CA PRO A 455 -2.31 -32.47 8.60
C PRO A 455 -2.18 -30.97 8.82
N GLU A 456 -0.96 -30.47 9.16
CA GLU A 456 -0.69 -29.05 9.31
C GLU A 456 -0.94 -28.29 8.01
N LEU A 457 -0.47 -28.85 6.87
CA LEU A 457 -0.71 -28.27 5.55
C LEU A 457 -2.20 -28.21 5.20
N ILE A 458 -2.96 -29.26 5.53
CA ILE A 458 -4.42 -29.29 5.29
C ILE A 458 -5.11 -28.20 6.12
N ILE A 459 -4.76 -28.06 7.40
CA ILE A 459 -5.29 -27.01 8.27
C ILE A 459 -4.92 -25.63 7.72
N ALA A 460 -3.65 -25.43 7.33
CA ALA A 460 -3.20 -24.18 6.74
C ALA A 460 -4.01 -23.80 5.49
N VAL A 461 -4.25 -24.77 4.60
CA VAL A 461 -5.05 -24.55 3.38
C VAL A 461 -6.51 -24.22 3.72
N ILE A 462 -7.11 -24.89 4.71
CA ILE A 462 -8.48 -24.56 5.16
C ILE A 462 -8.53 -23.12 5.70
N TYR A 463 -7.54 -22.72 6.49
CA TYR A 463 -7.47 -21.36 7.06
C TYR A 463 -7.29 -20.27 6.00
N LEU A 464 -6.66 -20.58 4.85
CA LEU A 464 -6.53 -19.65 3.72
C LEU A 464 -7.87 -19.27 3.06
N PHE A 465 -8.92 -20.06 3.27
CA PHE A 465 -10.27 -19.74 2.78
C PHE A 465 -11.13 -19.03 3.83
N SER A 466 -10.58 -18.74 5.01
CA SER A 466 -11.31 -18.01 6.05
C SER A 466 -11.46 -16.54 5.66
N THR A 467 -12.64 -15.99 5.91
CA THR A 467 -12.91 -14.54 5.78
C THR A 467 -12.37 -13.75 6.98
N TRP A 468 -12.04 -14.41 8.09
CA TRP A 468 -11.48 -13.78 9.27
C TRP A 468 -9.98 -13.57 9.09
N SER A 469 -9.55 -12.30 9.15
CA SER A 469 -8.16 -11.92 8.91
C SER A 469 -7.18 -12.61 9.88
N ALA A 470 -7.58 -12.84 11.12
CA ALA A 470 -6.78 -13.53 12.12
C ALA A 470 -6.49 -14.99 11.72
N ILE A 471 -7.54 -15.76 11.35
CA ILE A 471 -7.41 -17.15 10.92
C ILE A 471 -6.66 -17.24 9.58
N PHE A 472 -6.94 -16.34 8.63
CA PHE A 472 -6.22 -16.25 7.35
C PHE A 472 -4.73 -16.02 7.58
N SER A 473 -4.35 -15.10 8.48
CA SER A 473 -2.97 -14.83 8.89
C SER A 473 -2.27 -16.11 9.39
N ALA A 474 -2.91 -16.84 10.32
CA ALA A 474 -2.40 -18.10 10.84
C ALA A 474 -2.20 -19.12 9.72
N GLY A 475 -3.18 -19.24 8.81
CA GLY A 475 -3.10 -20.11 7.63
C GLY A 475 -1.91 -19.79 6.72
N MET A 476 -1.70 -18.52 6.39
CA MET A 476 -0.56 -18.07 5.58
C MET A 476 0.78 -18.41 6.24
N ILE A 477 0.90 -18.16 7.54
CA ILE A 477 2.15 -18.42 8.28
C ILE A 477 2.42 -19.92 8.38
N MET A 478 1.40 -20.75 8.68
CA MET A 478 1.53 -22.21 8.72
C MET A 478 1.91 -22.75 7.32
N PHE A 479 1.28 -22.27 6.27
CA PHE A 479 1.59 -22.68 4.89
C PHE A 479 3.07 -22.42 4.54
N TRP A 480 3.56 -21.20 4.78
CA TRP A 480 4.97 -20.87 4.58
C TRP A 480 5.87 -21.64 5.53
N GLY A 481 5.45 -21.87 6.77
CA GLY A 481 6.16 -22.66 7.77
C GLY A 481 6.43 -24.08 7.28
N VAL A 482 5.40 -24.77 6.78
CA VAL A 482 5.53 -26.13 6.23
C VAL A 482 6.40 -26.12 4.98
N ALA A 483 6.13 -25.23 4.02
CA ALA A 483 6.89 -25.17 2.76
C ALA A 483 8.38 -24.92 3.00
N ILE A 484 8.72 -23.94 3.82
CA ILE A 484 10.12 -23.64 4.17
C ILE A 484 10.75 -24.77 4.96
N SER A 485 10.04 -25.35 5.94
CA SER A 485 10.56 -26.45 6.74
C SER A 485 10.94 -27.65 5.88
N LEU A 486 10.11 -28.05 4.93
CA LEU A 486 10.39 -29.17 4.03
C LEU A 486 11.61 -28.88 3.14
N ILE A 487 11.65 -27.70 2.50
CA ILE A 487 12.75 -27.33 1.60
C ILE A 487 14.06 -27.17 2.37
N TYR A 488 14.02 -26.43 3.49
CA TYR A 488 15.19 -26.15 4.31
C TYR A 488 15.80 -27.41 4.91
N ASN A 489 14.98 -28.25 5.55
CA ASN A 489 15.43 -29.49 6.13
C ASN A 489 15.97 -30.46 5.09
N TYR A 490 15.36 -30.53 3.91
CA TYR A 490 15.89 -31.32 2.79
C TYR A 490 17.28 -30.83 2.35
N LEU A 491 17.44 -29.52 2.13
CA LEU A 491 18.70 -28.93 1.65
C LEU A 491 19.82 -29.10 2.69
N VAL A 492 19.55 -28.76 3.97
CA VAL A 492 20.52 -28.88 5.04
C VAL A 492 20.96 -30.33 5.26
N THR A 493 19.98 -31.26 5.28
CA THR A 493 20.25 -32.69 5.46
C THR A 493 21.08 -33.25 4.29
N LYS A 494 20.70 -32.92 3.05
CA LYS A 494 21.46 -33.33 1.86
C LYS A 494 22.88 -32.77 1.86
N PHE A 495 23.05 -31.51 2.26
CA PHE A 495 24.37 -30.90 2.36
C PHE A 495 25.25 -31.56 3.42
N LEU A 496 24.70 -31.90 4.59
CA LEU A 496 25.44 -32.59 5.67
C LEU A 496 25.79 -34.02 5.30
N CYS A 497 24.93 -34.74 4.56
CA CYS A 497 25.08 -36.16 4.22
C CYS A 497 25.78 -36.40 2.89
N ARG A 498 26.16 -35.38 2.12
CA ARG A 498 26.82 -35.53 0.81
C ARG A 498 28.11 -36.29 0.93
N ASN A 499 28.23 -37.42 0.20
CA ASN A 499 29.43 -38.26 0.17
C ASN A 499 30.50 -37.70 -0.79
N GLU A 500 31.78 -37.77 -0.38
CA GLU A 500 32.94 -37.31 -1.17
C GLU A 500 33.15 -38.07 -2.50
N LYS A 501 32.53 -39.24 -2.68
CA LYS A 501 32.65 -40.02 -3.91
C LYS A 501 31.93 -39.38 -5.10
N GLU A 502 30.89 -38.59 -4.87
CA GLU A 502 30.18 -37.88 -5.95
C GLU A 502 30.93 -36.63 -6.42
N GLU A 503 31.80 -36.07 -5.61
CA GLU A 503 32.57 -34.85 -5.93
C GLU A 503 33.81 -35.13 -6.83
N LYS A 504 34.28 -36.39 -6.85
CA LYS A 504 35.41 -36.83 -7.71
C LYS A 504 34.95 -37.38 -9.08
N SER A 505 33.62 -37.49 -9.28
CA SER A 505 33.02 -38.00 -10.53
C SER A 505 32.36 -36.90 -11.39
N LYS A 506 32.50 -35.65 -10.98
CA LYS A 506 32.19 -34.44 -11.75
C LYS A 506 33.49 -33.65 -11.97
#